data_462d6188028a191b02ebf97515ac6cf3
#
_entry.id   462d6188028a191b02ebf97515ac6cf3
#
_cell.length_a   1.000
_cell.length_b   1.000
_cell.length_c   1.000
_cell.angle_alpha   90.00
_cell.angle_beta   90.00
_cell.angle_gamma   90.00
#
_symmetry.space_group_name_H-M   'P 1'
#
loop_
_entity.id
_entity.type
_entity.pdbx_description
1 polymer ?
#
loop_
_entity_poly.entity_id
_entity_poly.type
_entity_poly.pdbx_seq_one_letter_code
_entity_poly.pdbx_strand_id
1 'polypeptide(L)'
;FREPGLTHKGEIATESKAGLAGGVTSFFEMPNVNPTTTTNENLTKKFQLASTKSVSNYSFHLGASNTNIEEIKRADIHQAAALKVFMGASTGHMLVDDVEALDDIFHYSPLIVVTHCEDQKTVERNEQLFFEKYGDEVSPEHHHLIRDVESCYLSSSLAVNLAKKYDADLHVFHLTTEKEMEHFSAGEADQKKITAEVCVHHMFFNDSYYAALGNQIKCNPSIKQESDRQALIKALLENKIDIIATDHAPHTWEEKSKPYPEAPAGLPLVQHGLQILMDFYHQDILSLETIVEKTSHNVAKRFQIKDRGFIREGFFADLAILDHDKPYEVSKDNILYKCGWSPFEGHNFKSSIHMTIVNGNIAFQDGMVCEDLPFGMQIEFDR
;
A
#
# COMPACT_ATOMS: atom_id res chain seq x y z
N PHE A 1 -3.71 2.02 7.70
CA PHE A 1 -4.09 2.47 9.04
C PHE A 1 -4.21 1.25 9.96
N ARG A 2 -4.49 1.41 11.23
CA ARG A 2 -4.36 0.31 12.21
C ARG A 2 -5.59 0.16 13.12
N GLU A 3 -6.71 0.71 12.72
CA GLU A 3 -7.96 0.66 13.48
C GLU A 3 -9.00 -0.25 12.82
N PRO A 4 -9.70 -1.09 13.60
CA PRO A 4 -9.70 -1.21 15.06
C PRO A 4 -8.53 -2.00 15.65
N GLY A 5 -8.34 -1.91 16.96
CA GLY A 5 -7.55 -2.80 17.81
C GLY A 5 -6.05 -2.54 17.90
N LEU A 6 -5.45 -1.84 16.92
CA LEU A 6 -4.02 -1.50 16.91
C LEU A 6 -3.79 0.02 16.90
N THR A 7 -4.69 0.74 17.56
CA THR A 7 -4.78 2.21 17.52
C THR A 7 -3.55 2.93 18.10
N HIS A 8 -2.75 2.25 18.92
CA HIS A 8 -1.48 2.79 19.43
C HIS A 8 -0.47 3.08 18.31
N LYS A 9 -0.59 2.42 17.16
CA LYS A 9 0.28 2.61 15.99
C LYS A 9 -0.24 3.65 15.02
N GLY A 10 -1.56 3.75 14.86
CA GLY A 10 -2.23 4.66 13.93
C GLY A 10 -3.74 4.49 13.99
N GLU A 11 -4.47 5.57 13.97
CA GLU A 11 -5.95 5.61 13.96
C GLU A 11 -6.45 6.12 12.61
N ILE A 12 -7.71 5.84 12.27
CA ILE A 12 -8.33 6.41 11.07
C ILE A 12 -8.29 7.95 11.13
N ALA A 13 -8.56 8.53 12.31
CA ALA A 13 -8.55 9.98 12.49
C ALA A 13 -7.16 10.61 12.31
N THR A 14 -6.11 9.99 12.84
CA THR A 14 -4.73 10.53 12.74
C THR A 14 -4.13 10.32 11.36
N GLU A 15 -4.27 9.11 10.83
CA GLU A 15 -3.63 8.75 9.56
C GLU A 15 -4.36 9.36 8.36
N SER A 16 -5.68 9.62 8.44
CA SER A 16 -6.37 10.40 7.41
C SER A 16 -5.89 11.85 7.37
N LYS A 17 -5.61 12.47 8.53
CA LYS A 17 -5.00 13.82 8.60
C LYS A 17 -3.58 13.83 8.03
N ALA A 18 -2.77 12.81 8.36
CA ALA A 18 -1.44 12.66 7.77
C ALA A 18 -1.52 12.48 6.24
N GLY A 19 -2.51 11.74 5.76
CA GLY A 19 -2.81 11.62 4.33
C GLY A 19 -3.11 12.97 3.67
N LEU A 20 -3.96 13.81 4.30
CA LEU A 20 -4.26 15.16 3.78
C LEU A 20 -2.99 16.02 3.63
N ALA A 21 -2.09 15.96 4.60
CA ALA A 21 -0.81 16.67 4.53
C ALA A 21 0.11 16.14 3.43
N GLY A 22 -0.13 14.91 2.96
CA GLY A 22 0.53 14.29 1.81
C GLY A 22 -0.20 14.44 0.48
N GLY A 23 -1.31 15.19 0.41
CA GLY A 23 -2.12 15.34 -0.80
C GLY A 23 -3.05 14.14 -1.07
N VAL A 24 -3.22 13.22 -0.13
CA VAL A 24 -4.06 12.02 -0.27
C VAL A 24 -5.49 12.33 0.15
N THR A 25 -6.39 12.36 -0.81
CA THR A 25 -7.82 12.68 -0.62
C THR A 25 -8.67 11.45 -0.30
N SER A 26 -8.18 10.27 -0.66
CA SER A 26 -8.90 9.00 -0.55
C SER A 26 -7.94 7.85 -0.26
N PHE A 27 -8.39 6.84 0.50
CA PHE A 27 -7.57 5.67 0.79
C PHE A 27 -8.39 4.37 0.81
N PHE A 28 -7.70 3.26 0.52
CA PHE A 28 -8.18 1.90 0.80
C PHE A 28 -7.34 1.30 1.92
N GLU A 29 -7.98 0.72 2.92
CA GLU A 29 -7.28 0.16 4.08
C GLU A 29 -7.37 -1.37 4.12
N MET A 30 -6.30 -1.97 4.64
CA MET A 30 -6.13 -3.42 4.76
C MET A 30 -7.00 -4.04 5.87
N PRO A 31 -7.33 -5.34 5.75
CA PRO A 31 -8.16 -6.06 6.71
C PRO A 31 -7.41 -6.58 7.95
N ASN A 32 -6.08 -6.50 8.02
CA ASN A 32 -5.23 -7.07 9.07
C ASN A 32 -5.17 -6.20 10.34
N VAL A 33 -6.32 -5.93 10.89
CA VAL A 33 -6.60 -5.20 12.13
C VAL A 33 -7.15 -6.16 13.20
N ASN A 34 -7.58 -5.71 14.37
CA ASN A 34 -8.11 -6.57 15.42
C ASN A 34 -9.45 -6.05 15.96
N PRO A 35 -10.57 -6.76 15.74
CA PRO A 35 -10.67 -8.00 14.97
C PRO A 35 -10.39 -7.80 13.47
N THR A 36 -9.95 -8.87 12.79
CA THR A 36 -9.70 -8.85 11.36
C THR A 36 -10.99 -8.60 10.56
N THR A 37 -10.87 -7.90 9.42
CA THR A 37 -12.01 -7.61 8.54
C THR A 37 -12.25 -8.76 7.56
N THR A 38 -12.51 -9.96 8.10
CA THR A 38 -12.71 -11.20 7.32
C THR A 38 -14.18 -11.62 7.24
N THR A 39 -15.09 -10.82 7.77
CA THR A 39 -16.55 -11.01 7.67
C THR A 39 -17.22 -9.74 7.17
N ASN A 40 -18.35 -9.86 6.49
CA ASN A 40 -19.14 -8.72 6.02
C ASN A 40 -19.66 -7.87 7.20
N GLU A 41 -19.88 -8.48 8.35
CA GLU A 41 -20.23 -7.76 9.58
C GLU A 41 -19.08 -6.85 10.05
N ASN A 42 -17.85 -7.35 10.13
CA ASN A 42 -16.70 -6.57 10.53
C ASN A 42 -16.38 -5.47 9.49
N LEU A 43 -16.57 -5.74 8.20
CA LEU A 43 -16.46 -4.73 7.15
C LEU A 43 -17.44 -3.59 7.37
N THR A 44 -18.73 -3.90 7.64
CA THR A 44 -19.76 -2.89 7.93
C THR A 44 -19.43 -2.07 9.17
N LYS A 45 -18.97 -2.70 10.27
CA LYS A 45 -18.52 -1.99 11.48
C LYS A 45 -17.36 -1.04 11.19
N LYS A 46 -16.45 -1.42 10.32
CA LYS A 46 -15.30 -0.59 9.93
C LYS A 46 -15.74 0.65 9.13
N PHE A 47 -16.72 0.52 8.24
CA PHE A 47 -17.34 1.67 7.56
C PHE A 47 -18.04 2.60 8.55
N GLN A 48 -18.79 2.06 9.51
CA GLN A 48 -19.43 2.86 10.57
C GLN A 48 -18.39 3.63 11.41
N LEU A 49 -17.26 2.98 11.73
CA LEU A 49 -16.18 3.63 12.47
C LEU A 49 -15.58 4.79 11.67
N ALA A 50 -15.29 4.59 10.39
CA ALA A 50 -14.69 5.59 9.53
C ALA A 50 -15.62 6.79 9.27
N SER A 51 -16.93 6.57 9.20
CA SER A 51 -17.93 7.63 8.96
C SER A 51 -17.93 8.75 10.01
N THR A 52 -17.36 8.50 11.18
CA THR A 52 -17.28 9.46 12.29
C THR A 52 -15.85 9.88 12.64
N LYS A 53 -14.84 9.39 11.90
CA LYS A 53 -13.42 9.63 12.21
C LYS A 53 -12.59 10.09 11.03
N SER A 54 -12.87 9.58 9.83
CA SER A 54 -12.05 9.89 8.66
C SER A 54 -12.37 11.27 8.11
N VAL A 55 -11.34 12.08 7.86
CA VAL A 55 -11.43 13.36 7.15
C VAL A 55 -11.06 13.23 5.66
N SER A 56 -10.53 12.07 5.24
CA SER A 56 -10.35 11.69 3.83
C SER A 56 -11.43 10.68 3.43
N ASN A 57 -11.71 10.54 2.14
CA ASN A 57 -12.61 9.52 1.63
C ASN A 57 -12.00 8.12 1.82
N TYR A 58 -12.84 7.11 2.00
CA TYR A 58 -12.38 5.81 2.44
C TYR A 58 -13.13 4.65 1.81
N SER A 59 -12.44 3.54 1.64
CA SER A 59 -13.00 2.21 1.49
C SER A 59 -12.07 1.18 2.13
N PHE A 60 -12.55 -0.07 2.23
CA PHE A 60 -11.88 -1.15 2.95
C PHE A 60 -11.89 -2.42 2.12
N HIS A 61 -10.81 -3.20 2.26
CA HIS A 61 -10.76 -4.53 1.70
C HIS A 61 -11.42 -5.54 2.64
N LEU A 62 -12.19 -6.47 2.07
CA LEU A 62 -12.55 -7.71 2.74
C LEU A 62 -11.32 -8.62 2.76
N GLY A 63 -11.01 -9.24 3.88
CA GLY A 63 -9.87 -10.16 3.99
C GLY A 63 -10.26 -11.60 3.73
N ALA A 64 -9.43 -12.31 3.00
CA ALA A 64 -9.54 -13.76 2.87
C ALA A 64 -8.84 -14.48 4.03
N SER A 65 -9.28 -15.71 4.29
CA SER A 65 -8.64 -16.70 5.16
C SER A 65 -8.87 -18.09 4.60
N ASN A 66 -8.19 -19.13 5.13
CA ASN A 66 -8.40 -20.50 4.71
C ASN A 66 -9.85 -21.02 4.94
N THR A 67 -10.71 -20.28 5.66
CA THR A 67 -12.00 -20.82 6.12
C THR A 67 -13.21 -19.91 5.87
N ASN A 68 -13.06 -18.72 5.24
CA ASN A 68 -14.15 -17.76 5.12
C ASN A 68 -14.76 -17.63 3.72
N ILE A 69 -14.70 -18.66 2.91
CA ILE A 69 -15.18 -18.65 1.51
C ILE A 69 -16.67 -18.24 1.41
N GLU A 70 -17.51 -18.61 2.37
CA GLU A 70 -18.92 -18.23 2.37
C GLU A 70 -19.14 -16.73 2.67
N GLU A 71 -18.24 -16.07 3.39
CA GLU A 71 -18.24 -14.62 3.54
C GLU A 71 -17.82 -13.94 2.23
N ILE A 72 -16.81 -14.50 1.55
CA ILE A 72 -16.31 -14.01 0.25
C ILE A 72 -17.40 -14.05 -0.81
N LYS A 73 -18.09 -15.19 -0.97
CA LYS A 73 -19.18 -15.36 -1.94
C LYS A 73 -20.34 -14.36 -1.76
N ARG A 74 -20.55 -13.87 -0.52
CA ARG A 74 -21.61 -12.93 -0.17
C ARG A 74 -21.14 -11.46 -0.08
N ALA A 75 -19.89 -11.20 -0.46
CA ALA A 75 -19.35 -9.84 -0.41
C ALA A 75 -20.13 -8.89 -1.32
N ASP A 76 -20.45 -7.72 -0.79
CA ASP A 76 -21.08 -6.65 -1.58
C ASP A 76 -20.03 -5.96 -2.45
N ILE A 77 -20.16 -6.14 -3.77
CA ILE A 77 -19.25 -5.57 -4.76
C ILE A 77 -19.27 -4.03 -4.80
N HIS A 78 -20.33 -3.41 -4.33
CA HIS A 78 -20.44 -1.95 -4.27
C HIS A 78 -19.90 -1.36 -2.95
N GLN A 79 -19.61 -2.21 -1.96
CA GLN A 79 -19.11 -1.79 -0.66
C GLN A 79 -17.60 -2.05 -0.50
N ALA A 80 -17.15 -3.29 -0.68
CA ALA A 80 -15.76 -3.65 -0.48
C ALA A 80 -14.87 -3.15 -1.64
N ALA A 81 -13.73 -2.54 -1.33
CA ALA A 81 -12.78 -2.10 -2.36
C ALA A 81 -12.27 -3.28 -3.21
N ALA A 82 -11.89 -4.37 -2.56
CA ALA A 82 -11.44 -5.63 -3.17
C ALA A 82 -11.40 -6.75 -2.12
N LEU A 83 -11.05 -7.97 -2.54
CA LEU A 83 -10.74 -9.10 -1.66
C LEU A 83 -9.22 -9.19 -1.44
N LYS A 84 -8.74 -8.93 -0.22
CA LYS A 84 -7.32 -9.02 0.13
C LYS A 84 -6.92 -10.43 0.55
N VAL A 85 -5.94 -10.99 -0.14
CA VAL A 85 -5.33 -12.29 0.14
C VAL A 85 -3.88 -12.12 0.54
N PHE A 86 -3.50 -12.61 1.70
CA PHE A 86 -2.11 -12.71 2.13
C PHE A 86 -1.58 -14.11 1.79
N MET A 87 -0.78 -14.23 0.75
CA MET A 87 -0.13 -15.48 0.35
C MET A 87 1.23 -15.69 1.04
N GLY A 88 1.57 -14.80 1.98
CA GLY A 88 2.76 -14.81 2.83
C GLY A 88 2.70 -13.66 3.83
N ALA A 89 3.63 -13.64 4.82
CA ALA A 89 3.86 -12.52 5.74
C ALA A 89 2.60 -11.90 6.38
N SER A 90 1.66 -12.72 6.85
CA SER A 90 0.41 -12.23 7.44
C SER A 90 0.43 -12.22 8.96
N THR A 91 -0.39 -11.35 9.54
CA THR A 91 -0.74 -11.31 10.96
C THR A 91 -2.22 -11.66 11.15
N GLY A 92 -2.60 -12.13 12.35
CA GLY A 92 -4.01 -12.29 12.70
C GLY A 92 -4.73 -13.46 12.00
N HIS A 93 -4.05 -14.57 11.74
CA HIS A 93 -4.63 -15.75 11.09
C HIS A 93 -5.20 -15.49 9.67
N MET A 94 -4.63 -14.53 8.96
CA MET A 94 -5.05 -14.18 7.60
C MET A 94 -4.11 -14.74 6.53
N LEU A 95 -3.12 -15.55 6.88
CA LEU A 95 -2.31 -16.27 5.90
C LEU A 95 -3.22 -17.27 5.17
N VAL A 96 -3.22 -17.22 3.84
CA VAL A 96 -3.90 -18.19 2.97
C VAL A 96 -2.81 -19.01 2.30
N ASP A 97 -2.51 -20.15 2.89
CA ASP A 97 -1.47 -21.11 2.47
C ASP A 97 -2.05 -22.47 2.08
N ASP A 98 -3.34 -22.66 2.29
CA ASP A 98 -4.08 -23.83 1.82
C ASP A 98 -4.38 -23.72 0.32
N VAL A 99 -3.95 -24.72 -0.45
CA VAL A 99 -4.08 -24.73 -1.92
C VAL A 99 -5.54 -24.77 -2.37
N GLU A 100 -6.40 -25.51 -1.65
CA GLU A 100 -7.83 -25.64 -1.98
C GLU A 100 -8.54 -24.31 -1.66
N ALA A 101 -8.19 -23.67 -0.54
CA ALA A 101 -8.72 -22.34 -0.20
C ALA A 101 -8.33 -21.28 -1.24
N LEU A 102 -7.06 -21.26 -1.69
CA LEU A 102 -6.64 -20.36 -2.77
C LEU A 102 -7.39 -20.62 -4.06
N ASP A 103 -7.54 -21.87 -4.45
CA ASP A 103 -8.28 -22.27 -5.66
C ASP A 103 -9.74 -21.79 -5.60
N ASP A 104 -10.43 -22.00 -4.48
CA ASP A 104 -11.80 -21.53 -4.24
C ASP A 104 -11.91 -20.00 -4.24
N ILE A 105 -10.96 -19.30 -3.63
CA ILE A 105 -10.93 -17.83 -3.59
C ILE A 105 -10.90 -17.26 -5.01
N PHE A 106 -9.97 -17.71 -5.85
CA PHE A 106 -9.85 -17.22 -7.22
C PHE A 106 -11.03 -17.64 -8.11
N HIS A 107 -11.65 -18.79 -7.81
CA HIS A 107 -12.81 -19.27 -8.57
C HIS A 107 -14.11 -18.52 -8.22
N TYR A 108 -14.34 -18.21 -6.96
CA TYR A 108 -15.66 -17.76 -6.48
C TYR A 108 -15.72 -16.30 -6.05
N SER A 109 -14.59 -15.59 -5.98
CA SER A 109 -14.60 -14.19 -5.57
C SER A 109 -15.40 -13.32 -6.55
N PRO A 110 -16.42 -12.58 -6.10
CA PRO A 110 -17.10 -11.58 -6.91
C PRO A 110 -16.32 -10.26 -7.00
N LEU A 111 -15.25 -10.13 -6.21
CA LEU A 111 -14.41 -8.93 -6.09
C LEU A 111 -13.09 -9.14 -6.83
N ILE A 112 -12.43 -8.03 -7.19
CA ILE A 112 -11.03 -8.04 -7.59
C ILE A 112 -10.21 -8.68 -6.48
N VAL A 113 -9.43 -9.70 -6.79
CA VAL A 113 -8.48 -10.31 -5.84
C VAL A 113 -7.23 -9.45 -5.78
N VAL A 114 -6.83 -9.01 -4.59
CA VAL A 114 -5.61 -8.25 -4.39
C VAL A 114 -4.68 -9.04 -3.47
N THR A 115 -3.41 -9.22 -3.87
CA THR A 115 -2.52 -10.19 -3.21
C THR A 115 -1.25 -9.56 -2.67
N HIS A 116 -0.85 -9.98 -1.45
CA HIS A 116 0.53 -9.91 -0.99
C HIS A 116 1.21 -11.23 -1.35
N CYS A 117 2.30 -11.15 -2.10
CA CYS A 117 2.96 -12.33 -2.68
C CYS A 117 4.38 -12.52 -2.14
N GLU A 118 4.52 -13.43 -1.17
CA GLU A 118 5.80 -14.00 -0.72
C GLU A 118 5.57 -15.48 -0.41
N ASP A 119 6.40 -16.37 -0.94
CA ASP A 119 6.30 -17.81 -0.63
C ASP A 119 6.80 -18.08 0.79
N GLN A 120 5.86 -18.39 1.68
CA GLN A 120 6.11 -18.55 3.10
C GLN A 120 7.19 -19.63 3.39
N LYS A 121 7.15 -20.74 2.65
CA LYS A 121 8.12 -21.84 2.82
C LYS A 121 9.54 -21.43 2.45
N THR A 122 9.69 -20.64 1.40
CA THR A 122 10.98 -20.09 0.98
C THR A 122 11.50 -19.10 2.01
N VAL A 123 10.65 -18.22 2.52
CA VAL A 123 11.02 -17.25 3.57
C VAL A 123 11.46 -17.98 4.84
N GLU A 124 10.69 -18.95 5.34
CA GLU A 124 11.02 -19.72 6.55
C GLU A 124 12.34 -20.49 6.41
N ARG A 125 12.56 -21.14 5.26
CA ARG A 125 13.83 -21.82 4.95
C ARG A 125 15.00 -20.85 4.97
N ASN A 126 14.87 -19.70 4.33
CA ASN A 126 15.92 -18.69 4.28
C ASN A 126 16.17 -18.12 5.70
N GLU A 127 15.13 -17.82 6.45
CA GLU A 127 15.22 -17.33 7.82
C GLU A 127 16.00 -18.32 8.69
N GLN A 128 15.65 -19.61 8.62
CA GLN A 128 16.39 -20.66 9.34
C GLN A 128 17.87 -20.68 8.96
N LEU A 129 18.21 -20.65 7.66
CA LEU A 129 19.59 -20.66 7.18
C LEU A 129 20.40 -19.45 7.68
N PHE A 130 19.77 -18.26 7.72
CA PHE A 130 20.43 -17.06 8.21
C PHE A 130 20.65 -17.11 9.73
N PHE A 131 19.68 -17.57 10.53
CA PHE A 131 19.83 -17.74 11.96
C PHE A 131 20.82 -18.83 12.31
N GLU A 132 20.90 -19.94 11.58
CA GLU A 132 21.93 -20.97 11.76
C GLU A 132 23.34 -20.43 11.49
N LYS A 133 23.48 -19.54 10.50
CA LYS A 133 24.79 -18.99 10.09
C LYS A 133 25.26 -17.84 10.98
N TYR A 134 24.37 -16.94 11.36
CA TYR A 134 24.71 -15.67 11.99
C TYR A 134 24.20 -15.54 13.44
N GLY A 135 23.31 -16.44 13.91
CA GLY A 135 22.74 -16.37 15.26
C GLY A 135 22.13 -15.00 15.56
N ASP A 136 22.53 -14.42 16.67
CA ASP A 136 22.07 -13.10 17.12
C ASP A 136 22.63 -11.92 16.29
N GLU A 137 23.56 -12.18 15.35
CA GLU A 137 24.10 -11.17 14.43
C GLU A 137 23.23 -10.96 13.19
N VAL A 138 22.10 -11.68 13.06
CA VAL A 138 21.13 -11.42 11.98
C VAL A 138 20.60 -9.99 12.15
N SER A 139 20.76 -9.19 11.08
CA SER A 139 20.52 -7.75 11.07
C SER A 139 19.57 -7.33 9.95
N PRO A 140 19.09 -6.08 9.94
CA PRO A 140 18.26 -5.56 8.84
C PRO A 140 18.90 -5.69 7.45
N GLU A 141 20.24 -5.67 7.36
CA GLU A 141 20.98 -5.85 6.09
C GLU A 141 20.73 -7.22 5.45
N HIS A 142 20.35 -8.23 6.24
CA HIS A 142 20.01 -9.57 5.75
C HIS A 142 18.55 -9.68 5.29
N HIS A 143 17.70 -8.66 5.53
CA HIS A 143 16.25 -8.77 5.31
C HIS A 143 15.90 -9.10 3.87
N HIS A 144 16.56 -8.46 2.89
CA HIS A 144 16.33 -8.70 1.46
C HIS A 144 16.86 -10.05 0.96
N LEU A 145 17.76 -10.70 1.71
CA LEU A 145 18.27 -12.02 1.40
C LEU A 145 17.39 -13.12 2.02
N ILE A 146 16.76 -12.84 3.15
CA ILE A 146 15.77 -13.72 3.78
C ILE A 146 14.47 -13.70 2.98
N ARG A 147 13.96 -12.50 2.68
CA ARG A 147 12.79 -12.27 1.82
C ARG A 147 13.25 -11.95 0.41
N ASP A 148 13.74 -12.98 -0.25
CA ASP A 148 14.48 -12.90 -1.49
C ASP A 148 13.59 -12.74 -2.74
N VAL A 149 14.23 -12.60 -3.89
CA VAL A 149 13.57 -12.52 -5.20
C VAL A 149 12.74 -13.77 -5.49
N GLU A 150 13.23 -14.94 -5.09
CA GLU A 150 12.57 -16.21 -5.37
C GLU A 150 11.25 -16.35 -4.60
N SER A 151 11.21 -15.92 -3.34
CA SER A 151 9.98 -15.94 -2.54
C SER A 151 8.87 -15.09 -3.16
N CYS A 152 9.19 -13.89 -3.66
CA CYS A 152 8.24 -13.03 -4.35
C CYS A 152 7.76 -13.65 -5.67
N TYR A 153 8.70 -14.13 -6.49
CA TYR A 153 8.42 -14.69 -7.80
C TYR A 153 7.55 -15.96 -7.75
N LEU A 154 7.83 -16.87 -6.84
CA LEU A 154 7.03 -18.11 -6.69
C LEU A 154 5.59 -17.81 -6.32
N SER A 155 5.39 -16.91 -5.37
CA SER A 155 4.06 -16.55 -4.89
C SER A 155 3.28 -15.74 -5.94
N SER A 156 3.90 -14.75 -6.58
CA SER A 156 3.24 -13.97 -7.64
C SER A 156 2.94 -14.84 -8.88
N SER A 157 3.82 -15.81 -9.22
CA SER A 157 3.55 -16.81 -10.26
C SER A 157 2.31 -17.64 -9.95
N LEU A 158 2.16 -18.08 -8.70
CA LEU A 158 0.97 -18.84 -8.28
C LEU A 158 -0.30 -17.99 -8.42
N ALA A 159 -0.29 -16.75 -7.91
CA ALA A 159 -1.44 -15.85 -8.02
C ALA A 159 -1.85 -15.60 -9.49
N VAL A 160 -0.87 -15.31 -10.35
CA VAL A 160 -1.12 -15.07 -11.79
C VAL A 160 -1.64 -16.34 -12.49
N ASN A 161 -1.13 -17.52 -12.16
CA ASN A 161 -1.62 -18.77 -12.74
C ASN A 161 -3.05 -19.08 -12.30
N LEU A 162 -3.40 -18.84 -11.05
CA LEU A 162 -4.77 -18.99 -10.55
C LEU A 162 -5.72 -17.98 -11.22
N ALA A 163 -5.31 -16.73 -11.36
CA ALA A 163 -6.10 -15.71 -12.06
C ALA A 163 -6.36 -16.11 -13.52
N LYS A 164 -5.35 -16.62 -14.24
CA LYS A 164 -5.51 -17.12 -15.62
C LYS A 164 -6.40 -18.35 -15.69
N LYS A 165 -6.30 -19.28 -14.73
CA LYS A 165 -7.10 -20.51 -14.66
C LYS A 165 -8.60 -20.21 -14.54
N TYR A 166 -8.95 -19.24 -13.72
CA TYR A 166 -10.35 -18.90 -13.42
C TYR A 166 -10.86 -17.64 -14.11
N ASP A 167 -10.05 -17.04 -14.99
CA ASP A 167 -10.35 -15.74 -15.64
C ASP A 167 -10.69 -14.64 -14.62
N ALA A 168 -10.05 -14.70 -13.45
CA ALA A 168 -10.30 -13.81 -12.33
C ALA A 168 -9.57 -12.47 -12.49
N ASP A 169 -10.18 -11.40 -11.98
CA ASP A 169 -9.54 -10.09 -11.86
C ASP A 169 -8.52 -10.10 -10.71
N LEU A 170 -7.25 -9.86 -11.04
CA LEU A 170 -6.14 -9.85 -10.09
C LEU A 170 -5.41 -8.51 -10.09
N HIS A 171 -5.07 -8.00 -8.90
CA HIS A 171 -4.13 -6.91 -8.75
C HIS A 171 -3.04 -7.33 -7.74
N VAL A 172 -1.79 -7.42 -8.19
CA VAL A 172 -0.66 -7.82 -7.34
C VAL A 172 -0.09 -6.58 -6.67
N PHE A 173 -0.10 -6.56 -5.33
CA PHE A 173 0.38 -5.45 -4.52
C PHE A 173 1.91 -5.39 -4.48
N HIS A 174 2.43 -4.18 -4.30
CA HIS A 174 3.81 -3.84 -3.91
C HIS A 174 4.89 -4.75 -4.52
N LEU A 175 4.96 -4.84 -5.85
CA LEU A 175 6.04 -5.55 -6.54
C LEU A 175 7.42 -4.99 -6.16
N THR A 176 8.40 -5.87 -6.04
CA THR A 176 9.75 -5.51 -5.56
C THR A 176 10.90 -6.05 -6.39
N THR A 177 10.65 -6.90 -7.38
CA THR A 177 11.72 -7.60 -8.11
C THR A 177 11.60 -7.46 -9.62
N GLU A 178 12.75 -7.42 -10.31
CA GLU A 178 12.82 -7.47 -11.78
C GLU A 178 12.16 -8.74 -12.34
N LYS A 179 12.39 -9.86 -11.66
CA LYS A 179 11.91 -11.19 -12.12
C LYS A 179 10.39 -11.26 -12.21
N GLU A 180 9.67 -10.61 -11.32
CA GLU A 180 8.20 -10.57 -11.33
C GLU A 180 7.63 -9.86 -12.57
N MET A 181 8.41 -8.98 -13.24
CA MET A 181 7.96 -8.26 -14.44
C MET A 181 7.62 -9.17 -15.63
N GLU A 182 8.03 -10.44 -15.59
CA GLU A 182 7.67 -11.44 -16.60
C GLU A 182 6.16 -11.76 -16.61
N HIS A 183 5.47 -11.50 -15.50
CA HIS A 183 4.05 -11.80 -15.34
C HIS A 183 3.12 -10.73 -15.93
N PHE A 184 3.63 -9.51 -16.15
CA PHE A 184 2.80 -8.36 -16.44
C PHE A 184 3.03 -7.83 -17.86
N SER A 185 1.93 -7.52 -18.54
CA SER A 185 1.92 -6.95 -19.89
C SER A 185 1.78 -5.43 -19.84
N ALA A 186 2.36 -4.74 -20.80
CA ALA A 186 2.09 -3.32 -21.02
C ALA A 186 0.65 -3.11 -21.50
N GLY A 187 0.06 -1.96 -21.17
CA GLY A 187 -1.29 -1.58 -21.63
C GLY A 187 -2.05 -0.75 -20.62
N GLU A 188 -3.26 -0.33 -20.99
CA GLU A 188 -4.16 0.44 -20.12
C GLU A 188 -4.67 -0.41 -18.97
N ALA A 189 -4.73 0.17 -17.76
CA ALA A 189 -5.08 -0.53 -16.53
C ALA A 189 -6.50 -1.13 -16.54
N ASP A 190 -7.45 -0.47 -17.20
CA ASP A 190 -8.85 -0.91 -17.34
C ASP A 190 -9.06 -1.98 -18.42
N GLN A 191 -8.04 -2.25 -19.24
CA GLN A 191 -8.08 -3.29 -20.28
C GLN A 191 -7.39 -4.60 -19.84
N LYS A 192 -6.79 -4.61 -18.65
CA LYS A 192 -6.07 -5.75 -18.10
C LYS A 192 -6.86 -6.43 -16.98
N LYS A 193 -6.99 -7.74 -17.02
CA LYS A 193 -7.49 -8.54 -15.89
C LYS A 193 -6.45 -8.71 -14.79
N ILE A 194 -5.17 -8.70 -15.16
CA ILE A 194 -4.05 -8.82 -14.23
C ILE A 194 -3.26 -7.53 -14.27
N THR A 195 -3.27 -6.81 -13.16
CA THR A 195 -2.60 -5.53 -12.94
C THR A 195 -1.66 -5.62 -11.74
N ALA A 196 -0.80 -4.63 -11.57
CA ALA A 196 0.15 -4.58 -10.46
C ALA A 196 0.41 -3.16 -9.97
N GLU A 197 0.88 -3.07 -8.74
CA GLU A 197 1.35 -1.81 -8.16
C GLU A 197 2.79 -1.91 -7.65
N VAL A 198 3.43 -0.74 -7.56
CA VAL A 198 4.69 -0.54 -6.86
C VAL A 198 4.50 0.49 -5.75
N CYS A 199 5.18 0.32 -4.62
CA CYS A 199 5.14 1.33 -3.57
C CYS A 199 6.30 2.32 -3.68
N VAL A 200 6.03 3.56 -3.27
CA VAL A 200 6.99 4.67 -3.35
C VAL A 200 8.32 4.37 -2.68
N HIS A 201 8.34 3.65 -1.57
CA HIS A 201 9.55 3.28 -0.85
C HIS A 201 10.39 2.21 -1.58
N HIS A 202 9.78 1.31 -2.35
CA HIS A 202 10.50 0.35 -3.21
C HIS A 202 11.12 1.01 -4.44
N MET A 203 10.58 2.16 -4.87
CA MET A 203 11.18 2.98 -5.92
C MET A 203 12.29 3.90 -5.38
N PHE A 204 12.21 4.31 -4.12
CA PHE A 204 13.13 5.27 -3.51
C PHE A 204 14.37 4.59 -2.92
N PHE A 205 14.19 3.58 -2.05
CA PHE A 205 15.27 2.87 -1.36
C PHE A 205 15.76 1.66 -2.15
N ASN A 206 17.02 1.29 -1.93
CA ASN A 206 17.62 0.02 -2.27
C ASN A 206 18.29 -0.61 -1.04
N ASP A 207 18.85 -1.80 -1.16
CA ASP A 207 19.47 -2.56 -0.06
C ASP A 207 20.61 -1.83 0.64
N SER A 208 21.30 -0.90 -0.02
CA SER A 208 22.39 -0.12 0.60
C SER A 208 21.93 0.79 1.74
N TYR A 209 20.64 1.16 1.76
CA TYR A 209 20.07 1.99 2.82
C TYR A 209 19.88 1.24 4.15
N TYR A 210 19.89 -0.09 4.17
CA TYR A 210 19.78 -0.85 5.42
C TYR A 210 20.90 -0.55 6.40
N ALA A 211 22.13 -0.29 5.91
CA ALA A 211 23.26 0.07 6.77
C ALA A 211 23.03 1.36 7.59
N ALA A 212 22.32 2.33 7.01
CA ALA A 212 22.05 3.62 7.66
C ALA A 212 20.72 3.65 8.42
N LEU A 213 19.66 3.05 7.85
CA LEU A 213 18.29 3.18 8.35
C LEU A 213 17.81 1.92 9.11
N GLY A 214 18.48 0.79 8.96
CA GLY A 214 18.18 -0.44 9.68
C GLY A 214 16.69 -0.84 9.62
N ASN A 215 16.09 -1.09 10.77
CA ASN A 215 14.68 -1.46 10.88
C ASN A 215 13.71 -0.36 10.44
N GLN A 216 14.11 0.89 10.29
CA GLN A 216 13.22 1.96 9.81
C GLN A 216 12.68 1.64 8.42
N ILE A 217 13.46 0.95 7.57
CA ILE A 217 13.04 0.53 6.23
C ILE A 217 12.74 -0.98 6.13
N LYS A 218 12.67 -1.70 7.24
CA LYS A 218 12.20 -3.09 7.26
C LYS A 218 10.72 -3.12 6.91
N CYS A 219 10.38 -3.71 5.75
CA CYS A 219 9.02 -3.91 5.23
C CYS A 219 8.89 -5.27 4.55
N ASN A 220 7.68 -5.71 4.30
CA ASN A 220 7.37 -6.94 3.58
C ASN A 220 6.44 -6.63 2.40
N PRO A 221 6.86 -6.93 1.15
CA PRO A 221 8.17 -7.48 0.75
C PRO A 221 9.32 -6.52 1.04
N SER A 222 10.53 -7.07 1.17
CA SER A 222 11.72 -6.28 1.53
C SER A 222 12.15 -5.31 0.43
N ILE A 223 12.83 -4.23 0.81
CA ILE A 223 13.61 -3.40 -0.11
C ILE A 223 14.68 -4.27 -0.76
N LYS A 224 14.74 -4.29 -2.09
CA LYS A 224 15.65 -5.13 -2.89
C LYS A 224 16.88 -4.36 -3.38
N GLN A 225 17.64 -4.99 -4.26
CA GLN A 225 18.84 -4.41 -4.85
C GLN A 225 18.54 -3.25 -5.80
N GLU A 226 19.56 -2.45 -6.13
CA GLU A 226 19.43 -1.34 -7.07
C GLU A 226 18.95 -1.78 -8.46
N SER A 227 19.34 -2.96 -8.93
CA SER A 227 18.86 -3.52 -10.19
C SER A 227 17.35 -3.72 -10.21
N ASP A 228 16.79 -4.26 -9.10
CA ASP A 228 15.35 -4.44 -8.95
C ASP A 228 14.63 -3.08 -8.93
N ARG A 229 15.15 -2.11 -8.15
CA ARG A 229 14.61 -0.75 -8.09
C ARG A 229 14.52 -0.09 -9.47
N GLN A 230 15.60 -0.19 -10.27
CA GLN A 230 15.62 0.33 -11.64
C GLN A 230 14.63 -0.39 -12.56
N ALA A 231 14.50 -1.70 -12.41
CA ALA A 231 13.56 -2.50 -13.19
C ALA A 231 12.10 -2.13 -12.87
N LEU A 232 11.77 -1.85 -11.60
CA LEU A 232 10.44 -1.37 -11.20
C LEU A 232 10.10 -0.02 -11.86
N ILE A 233 11.03 0.95 -11.82
CA ILE A 233 10.84 2.26 -12.45
C ILE A 233 10.64 2.10 -13.97
N LYS A 234 11.46 1.27 -14.61
CA LYS A 234 11.33 0.97 -16.04
C LYS A 234 9.99 0.33 -16.36
N ALA A 235 9.55 -0.66 -15.59
CA ALA A 235 8.27 -1.34 -15.79
C ALA A 235 7.07 -0.40 -15.59
N LEU A 236 7.17 0.56 -14.67
CA LEU A 236 6.18 1.60 -14.48
C LEU A 236 6.05 2.49 -15.74
N LEU A 237 7.19 2.93 -16.29
CA LEU A 237 7.23 3.76 -17.51
C LEU A 237 6.78 2.99 -18.76
N GLU A 238 6.95 1.67 -18.79
CA GLU A 238 6.49 0.76 -19.85
C GLU A 238 5.01 0.35 -19.70
N ASN A 239 4.28 0.87 -18.72
CA ASN A 239 2.88 0.50 -18.41
C ASN A 239 2.68 -1.00 -18.10
N LYS A 240 3.70 -1.69 -17.60
CA LYS A 240 3.60 -3.02 -17.02
C LYS A 240 3.11 -2.96 -15.58
N ILE A 241 3.58 -1.97 -14.82
CA ILE A 241 3.06 -1.60 -13.51
C ILE A 241 2.04 -0.50 -13.69
N ASP A 242 0.88 -0.65 -13.08
CA ASP A 242 -0.31 0.14 -13.35
C ASP A 242 -0.52 1.26 -12.34
N ILE A 243 -0.16 1.04 -11.09
CA ILE A 243 -0.49 1.90 -9.95
C ILE A 243 0.76 2.14 -9.11
N ILE A 244 0.83 3.32 -8.50
CA ILE A 244 1.78 3.65 -7.42
C ILE A 244 0.99 3.77 -6.12
N ALA A 245 1.44 3.03 -5.09
CA ALA A 245 0.83 3.02 -3.77
C ALA A 245 1.83 3.40 -2.67
N THR A 246 1.38 3.44 -1.42
CA THR A 246 2.25 3.75 -0.28
C THR A 246 2.55 2.54 0.60
N ASP A 247 1.63 1.59 0.71
CA ASP A 247 1.67 0.54 1.74
C ASP A 247 1.96 1.13 3.13
N HIS A 248 1.22 2.20 3.48
CA HIS A 248 1.37 2.87 4.78
C HIS A 248 1.05 1.91 5.92
N ALA A 249 2.08 1.43 6.60
CA ALA A 249 2.02 0.40 7.63
C ALA A 249 2.76 0.85 8.91
N PRO A 250 2.22 1.83 9.67
CA PRO A 250 2.90 2.42 10.80
C PRO A 250 3.06 1.44 11.97
N HIS A 251 4.19 1.56 12.66
CA HIS A 251 4.53 0.95 13.94
C HIS A 251 5.14 1.99 14.85
N THR A 252 5.02 1.83 16.16
CA THR A 252 5.63 2.79 17.09
C THR A 252 7.15 2.76 16.99
N TRP A 253 7.80 3.86 17.34
CA TRP A 253 9.26 3.90 17.37
C TRP A 253 9.86 2.86 18.31
N GLU A 254 9.20 2.61 19.45
CA GLU A 254 9.60 1.58 20.42
C GLU A 254 9.60 0.18 19.78
N GLU A 255 8.56 -0.16 19.01
CA GLU A 255 8.49 -1.43 18.29
C GLU A 255 9.58 -1.55 17.22
N LYS A 256 9.82 -0.48 16.46
CA LYS A 256 10.84 -0.44 15.39
C LYS A 256 12.28 -0.45 15.92
N SER A 257 12.49 0.01 17.14
CA SER A 257 13.81 0.05 17.80
C SER A 257 14.25 -1.28 18.40
N LYS A 258 13.41 -2.30 18.37
CA LYS A 258 13.77 -3.65 18.83
C LYS A 258 14.86 -4.28 17.95
N PRO A 259 15.54 -5.34 18.43
CA PRO A 259 16.40 -6.16 17.58
C PRO A 259 15.71 -6.62 16.30
N TYR A 260 16.47 -6.89 15.26
CA TYR A 260 15.92 -7.21 13.93
C TYR A 260 14.82 -8.29 13.93
N PRO A 261 14.96 -9.43 14.62
CA PRO A 261 13.93 -10.47 14.60
C PRO A 261 12.59 -9.99 15.15
N GLU A 262 12.63 -9.16 16.21
CA GLU A 262 11.44 -8.70 16.92
C GLU A 262 10.83 -7.41 16.33
N ALA A 263 11.63 -6.61 15.64
CA ALA A 263 11.17 -5.37 15.02
C ALA A 263 10.16 -5.68 13.91
N PRO A 264 8.91 -5.15 13.96
CA PRO A 264 7.91 -5.43 12.95
C PRO A 264 8.26 -4.81 11.60
N ALA A 265 7.81 -5.44 10.52
CA ALA A 265 7.90 -4.90 9.16
C ALA A 265 6.77 -3.90 8.90
N GLY A 266 7.08 -2.78 8.27
CA GLY A 266 6.15 -1.70 7.90
C GLY A 266 6.71 -0.31 8.19
N LEU A 267 6.34 0.65 7.34
CA LEU A 267 6.79 2.05 7.38
C LEU A 267 5.60 3.01 7.37
N PRO A 268 5.69 4.19 8.03
CA PRO A 268 4.74 5.27 7.84
C PRO A 268 5.08 6.05 6.55
N LEU A 269 4.16 6.12 5.60
CA LEU A 269 4.45 6.62 4.24
C LEU A 269 3.39 7.57 3.66
N VAL A 270 2.12 7.53 4.13
CA VAL A 270 1.01 8.22 3.45
C VAL A 270 1.19 9.74 3.35
N GLN A 271 1.92 10.36 4.28
CA GLN A 271 2.19 11.81 4.26
C GLN A 271 3.25 12.21 3.23
N HIS A 272 4.16 11.31 2.86
CA HIS A 272 5.32 11.68 2.04
C HIS A 272 5.30 11.06 0.63
N GLY A 273 4.29 10.24 0.31
CA GLY A 273 4.25 9.51 -0.96
C GLY A 273 4.33 10.41 -2.19
N LEU A 274 3.52 11.46 -2.25
CA LEU A 274 3.50 12.37 -3.40
C LEU A 274 4.79 13.22 -3.49
N GLN A 275 5.37 13.63 -2.36
CA GLN A 275 6.63 14.36 -2.34
C GLN A 275 7.82 13.52 -2.85
N ILE A 276 7.83 12.22 -2.54
CA ILE A 276 8.81 11.28 -3.12
C ILE A 276 8.67 11.25 -4.66
N LEU A 277 7.46 11.20 -5.17
CA LEU A 277 7.21 11.19 -6.61
C LEU A 277 7.61 12.51 -7.27
N MET A 278 7.44 13.63 -6.57
CA MET A 278 7.93 14.93 -7.05
C MET A 278 9.46 15.01 -7.09
N ASP A 279 10.17 14.32 -6.20
CA ASP A 279 11.64 14.21 -6.31
C ASP A 279 12.05 13.43 -7.57
N PHE A 280 11.29 12.38 -7.96
CA PHE A 280 11.49 11.69 -9.25
C PHE A 280 11.17 12.61 -10.45
N TYR A 281 10.16 13.47 -10.34
CA TYR A 281 9.88 14.48 -11.36
C TYR A 281 11.04 15.46 -11.51
N HIS A 282 11.59 15.99 -10.42
CA HIS A 282 12.74 16.90 -10.45
C HIS A 282 14.05 16.26 -10.93
N GLN A 283 14.11 14.94 -10.99
CA GLN A 283 15.21 14.15 -11.55
C GLN A 283 14.97 13.74 -13.01
N ASP A 284 13.90 14.23 -13.65
CA ASP A 284 13.47 13.84 -15.00
C ASP A 284 13.21 12.32 -15.17
N ILE A 285 12.89 11.62 -14.08
CA ILE A 285 12.57 10.18 -14.08
C ILE A 285 11.08 9.96 -14.37
N LEU A 286 10.19 10.73 -13.74
CA LEU A 286 8.74 10.66 -13.94
C LEU A 286 8.21 12.00 -14.45
N SER A 287 7.25 11.98 -15.38
CA SER A 287 6.48 13.17 -15.74
C SER A 287 5.31 13.39 -14.77
N LEU A 288 4.77 14.60 -14.71
CA LEU A 288 3.58 14.91 -13.91
C LEU A 288 2.38 14.09 -14.37
N GLU A 289 2.23 13.90 -15.69
CA GLU A 289 1.19 13.07 -16.28
C GLU A 289 1.28 11.63 -15.80
N THR A 290 2.49 11.05 -15.77
CA THR A 290 2.72 9.70 -15.24
C THR A 290 2.36 9.62 -13.76
N ILE A 291 2.75 10.61 -12.95
CA ILE A 291 2.40 10.63 -11.52
C ILE A 291 0.88 10.65 -11.35
N VAL A 292 0.17 11.54 -12.02
CA VAL A 292 -1.30 11.63 -11.95
C VAL A 292 -1.96 10.36 -12.45
N GLU A 293 -1.50 9.83 -13.60
CA GLU A 293 -2.02 8.57 -14.15
C GLU A 293 -1.92 7.43 -13.16
N LYS A 294 -0.75 7.22 -12.56
CA LYS A 294 -0.45 6.06 -11.71
C LYS A 294 -0.99 6.19 -10.28
N THR A 295 -1.20 7.41 -9.77
CA THR A 295 -1.70 7.63 -8.40
C THR A 295 -3.19 7.95 -8.33
N SER A 296 -3.83 8.30 -9.45
CA SER A 296 -5.21 8.75 -9.48
C SER A 296 -6.04 8.05 -10.57
N HIS A 297 -5.73 8.29 -11.86
CA HIS A 297 -6.54 7.79 -12.96
C HIS A 297 -6.63 6.27 -13.01
N ASN A 298 -5.50 5.57 -12.92
CA ASN A 298 -5.45 4.12 -13.00
C ASN A 298 -6.06 3.46 -11.77
N VAL A 299 -5.96 4.09 -10.58
CA VAL A 299 -6.65 3.63 -9.38
C VAL A 299 -8.16 3.68 -9.59
N ALA A 300 -8.68 4.83 -10.07
CA ALA A 300 -10.09 5.00 -10.33
C ALA A 300 -10.62 4.04 -11.42
N LYS A 301 -9.87 3.87 -12.51
CA LYS A 301 -10.22 2.92 -13.60
C LYS A 301 -10.21 1.47 -13.08
N ARG A 302 -9.11 1.04 -12.44
CA ARG A 302 -8.92 -0.36 -12.03
C ARG A 302 -9.95 -0.82 -11.01
N PHE A 303 -10.23 0.02 -10.03
CA PHE A 303 -11.19 -0.29 -8.97
C PHE A 303 -12.61 0.17 -9.29
N GLN A 304 -12.84 0.76 -10.48
CA GLN A 304 -14.14 1.27 -10.94
C GLN A 304 -14.77 2.26 -9.94
N ILE A 305 -13.95 3.21 -9.48
CA ILE A 305 -14.38 4.23 -8.52
C ILE A 305 -15.28 5.23 -9.21
N LYS A 306 -16.45 5.47 -8.62
CA LYS A 306 -17.48 6.35 -9.17
C LYS A 306 -17.14 7.82 -8.89
N ASP A 307 -17.22 8.65 -9.91
CA ASP A 307 -17.16 10.12 -9.87
C ASP A 307 -15.93 10.72 -9.17
N ARG A 308 -14.79 9.99 -9.13
CA ARG A 308 -13.51 10.41 -8.52
C ARG A 308 -12.31 10.06 -9.41
N GLY A 309 -11.14 10.56 -9.05
CA GLY A 309 -9.86 10.24 -9.70
C GLY A 309 -9.57 11.06 -10.96
N PHE A 310 -10.49 11.94 -11.40
CA PHE A 310 -10.34 12.79 -12.56
C PHE A 310 -10.87 14.20 -12.29
N ILE A 311 -10.26 15.20 -12.92
CA ILE A 311 -10.81 16.56 -12.96
C ILE A 311 -11.81 16.62 -14.11
N ARG A 312 -13.10 16.44 -13.80
CA ARG A 312 -14.21 16.44 -14.77
C ARG A 312 -15.42 17.12 -14.16
N GLU A 313 -16.24 17.76 -15.01
CA GLU A 313 -17.54 18.28 -14.60
C GLU A 313 -18.43 17.14 -14.04
N GLY A 314 -19.06 17.36 -12.90
CA GLY A 314 -19.87 16.37 -12.19
C GLY A 314 -19.12 15.47 -11.22
N PHE A 315 -17.78 15.46 -11.25
CA PHE A 315 -16.96 14.69 -10.32
C PHE A 315 -16.72 15.44 -9.01
N PHE A 316 -16.46 14.70 -7.93
CA PHE A 316 -16.07 15.31 -6.67
C PHE A 316 -14.75 16.08 -6.81
N ALA A 317 -14.70 17.26 -6.19
CA ALA A 317 -13.49 18.06 -6.15
C ALA A 317 -12.54 17.53 -5.06
N ASP A 318 -11.81 16.46 -5.39
CA ASP A 318 -10.74 15.85 -4.60
C ASP A 318 -9.41 16.22 -5.25
N LEU A 319 -8.71 17.22 -4.72
CA LEU A 319 -7.57 17.84 -5.38
C LEU A 319 -6.37 17.94 -4.44
N ALA A 320 -5.18 17.63 -4.95
CA ALA A 320 -3.90 17.99 -4.33
C ALA A 320 -3.25 19.13 -5.14
N ILE A 321 -2.95 20.22 -4.49
CA ILE A 321 -2.28 21.38 -5.08
C ILE A 321 -0.87 21.45 -4.50
N LEU A 322 0.13 21.32 -5.37
CA LEU A 322 1.53 21.33 -4.99
C LEU A 322 2.16 22.69 -5.26
N ASP A 323 3.07 23.07 -4.39
CA ASP A 323 4.05 24.11 -4.64
C ASP A 323 5.33 23.44 -5.15
N HIS A 324 5.53 23.52 -6.44
CA HIS A 324 6.56 22.81 -7.18
C HIS A 324 8.00 23.20 -6.76
N ASP A 325 8.23 24.47 -6.45
CA ASP A 325 9.56 25.01 -6.14
C ASP A 325 9.73 25.39 -4.65
N LYS A 326 8.88 24.87 -3.76
CA LYS A 326 8.95 25.14 -2.33
C LYS A 326 9.50 23.92 -1.58
N PRO A 327 10.79 23.93 -1.18
CA PRO A 327 11.38 22.83 -0.45
C PRO A 327 10.66 22.54 0.87
N TYR A 328 10.67 21.26 1.27
CA TYR A 328 10.04 20.74 2.48
C TYR A 328 11.00 19.77 3.17
N GLU A 329 11.56 20.18 4.31
CA GLU A 329 12.37 19.31 5.15
C GLU A 329 11.46 18.52 6.10
N VAL A 330 11.60 17.19 6.10
CA VAL A 330 10.87 16.31 7.01
C VAL A 330 11.49 16.40 8.41
N SER A 331 10.71 16.83 9.38
CA SER A 331 11.13 16.97 10.77
C SER A 331 10.06 16.43 11.72
N LYS A 332 10.43 16.21 12.97
CA LYS A 332 9.47 15.75 14.00
C LYS A 332 8.29 16.69 14.18
N ASP A 333 8.49 17.99 13.94
CA ASP A 333 7.45 19.00 14.14
C ASP A 333 6.38 19.00 13.05
N ASN A 334 6.67 18.42 11.88
CA ASN A 334 5.75 18.36 10.76
C ASN A 334 5.28 16.95 10.38
N ILE A 335 5.69 15.94 11.13
CA ILE A 335 5.20 14.55 10.99
C ILE A 335 3.85 14.42 11.72
N LEU A 336 2.79 14.11 10.97
CA LEU A 336 1.43 13.95 11.50
C LEU A 336 1.03 12.50 11.79
N TYR A 337 1.88 11.53 11.47
CA TYR A 337 1.66 10.14 11.82
C TYR A 337 1.54 9.97 13.34
N LYS A 338 0.58 9.20 13.81
CA LYS A 338 0.46 8.89 15.25
C LYS A 338 1.72 8.24 15.81
N CYS A 339 2.42 7.43 15.03
CA CYS A 339 3.66 6.80 15.44
C CYS A 339 4.85 7.78 15.63
N GLY A 340 4.75 9.03 15.16
CA GLY A 340 5.67 10.14 15.47
C GLY A 340 7.06 10.03 14.83
N TRP A 341 7.25 9.25 13.78
CA TRP A 341 8.51 9.12 13.05
C TRP A 341 8.30 8.89 11.56
N SER A 342 9.34 9.11 10.76
CA SER A 342 9.35 8.83 9.31
C SER A 342 10.73 8.32 8.90
N PRO A 343 10.83 7.37 7.94
CA PRO A 343 12.11 6.99 7.36
C PRO A 343 12.77 8.10 6.55
N PHE A 344 12.06 9.19 6.30
CA PHE A 344 12.53 10.38 5.59
C PHE A 344 12.91 11.55 6.52
N GLU A 345 12.96 11.38 7.85
CA GLU A 345 13.35 12.44 8.77
C GLU A 345 14.73 13.00 8.39
N GLY A 346 14.81 14.34 8.22
CA GLY A 346 15.99 15.05 7.72
C GLY A 346 16.12 15.10 6.18
N HIS A 347 15.26 14.40 5.43
CA HIS A 347 15.23 14.54 3.97
C HIS A 347 14.59 15.85 3.56
N ASN A 348 15.15 16.49 2.54
CA ASN A 348 14.65 17.77 2.02
C ASN A 348 14.04 17.55 0.63
N PHE A 349 12.75 17.37 0.57
CA PHE A 349 11.98 17.29 -0.67
C PHE A 349 12.01 18.65 -1.40
N LYS A 350 12.05 18.63 -2.72
CA LYS A 350 12.10 19.86 -3.54
C LYS A 350 10.74 20.55 -3.67
N SER A 351 9.65 19.83 -3.44
CA SER A 351 8.28 20.32 -3.53
C SER A 351 7.52 20.12 -2.21
N SER A 352 6.46 20.89 -2.00
CA SER A 352 5.58 20.76 -0.84
C SER A 352 4.11 20.67 -1.26
N ILE A 353 3.26 20.12 -0.39
CA ILE A 353 1.82 20.21 -0.54
C ILE A 353 1.37 21.60 -0.08
N HIS A 354 0.82 22.38 -1.00
CA HIS A 354 0.25 23.69 -0.70
C HIS A 354 -1.17 23.54 -0.12
N MET A 355 -2.02 22.74 -0.78
CA MET A 355 -3.41 22.57 -0.38
C MET A 355 -3.92 21.18 -0.76
N THR A 356 -4.77 20.63 0.09
CA THR A 356 -5.57 19.42 -0.21
C THR A 356 -7.05 19.74 -0.05
N ILE A 357 -7.83 19.43 -1.07
CA ILE A 357 -9.29 19.64 -1.11
C ILE A 357 -9.95 18.27 -1.14
N VAL A 358 -10.93 18.04 -0.26
CA VAL A 358 -11.71 16.81 -0.18
C VAL A 358 -13.20 17.14 -0.31
N ASN A 359 -13.87 16.55 -1.28
CA ASN A 359 -15.29 16.78 -1.54
C ASN A 359 -15.64 18.28 -1.67
N GLY A 360 -14.71 19.08 -2.24
CA GLY A 360 -14.88 20.52 -2.43
C GLY A 360 -14.53 21.37 -1.20
N ASN A 361 -14.09 20.77 -0.08
CA ASN A 361 -13.69 21.50 1.12
C ASN A 361 -12.16 21.54 1.24
N ILE A 362 -11.60 22.71 1.55
CA ILE A 362 -10.17 22.83 1.86
C ILE A 362 -9.91 22.07 3.15
N ALA A 363 -9.15 20.98 3.09
CA ALA A 363 -8.89 20.10 4.21
C ALA A 363 -7.49 20.26 4.81
N PHE A 364 -6.54 20.68 3.99
CA PHE A 364 -5.18 21.01 4.40
C PHE A 364 -4.70 22.23 3.61
N GLN A 365 -4.05 23.16 4.28
CA GLN A 365 -3.47 24.34 3.63
C GLN A 365 -2.29 24.87 4.43
N ASP A 366 -1.21 25.28 3.74
CA ASP A 366 -0.04 25.95 4.30
C ASP A 366 0.58 25.25 5.53
N GLY A 367 0.66 23.91 5.49
CA GLY A 367 1.27 23.10 6.54
C GLY A 367 0.30 22.69 7.67
N MET A 368 -0.96 23.10 7.62
CA MET A 368 -1.94 22.81 8.66
C MET A 368 -3.17 22.08 8.13
N VAL A 369 -3.64 21.10 8.90
CA VAL A 369 -4.96 20.50 8.70
C VAL A 369 -6.00 21.50 9.20
N CYS A 370 -7.00 21.83 8.36
CA CYS A 370 -8.06 22.76 8.71
C CYS A 370 -8.91 22.23 9.88
N GLU A 371 -9.41 23.14 10.70
CA GLU A 371 -10.35 22.82 11.78
C GLU A 371 -11.77 22.60 11.23
N ASP A 372 -12.62 21.93 12.01
CA ASP A 372 -14.05 21.72 11.71
C ASP A 372 -14.32 21.09 10.33
N LEU A 373 -13.44 20.18 9.90
CA LEU A 373 -13.61 19.46 8.64
C LEU A 373 -14.84 18.55 8.68
N PRO A 374 -15.64 18.52 7.61
CA PRO A 374 -16.62 17.45 7.44
C PRO A 374 -15.90 16.11 7.34
N PHE A 375 -16.56 15.03 7.78
CA PHE A 375 -16.04 13.71 7.60
C PHE A 375 -15.96 13.34 6.12
N GLY A 376 -14.95 12.53 5.76
CA GLY A 376 -14.82 11.95 4.44
C GLY A 376 -16.00 11.04 4.10
N MET A 377 -16.16 10.79 2.82
CA MET A 377 -17.24 9.96 2.31
C MET A 377 -16.77 8.53 2.04
N GLN A 378 -17.67 7.58 2.20
CA GLN A 378 -17.46 6.23 1.65
C GLN A 378 -17.30 6.32 0.14
N ILE A 379 -16.31 5.62 -0.40
CA ILE A 379 -16.11 5.51 -1.85
C ILE A 379 -17.13 4.55 -2.42
N GLU A 380 -17.79 4.96 -3.49
CA GLU A 380 -18.73 4.15 -4.28
C GLU A 380 -18.03 3.56 -5.51
N PHE A 381 -18.50 2.42 -5.96
CA PHE A 381 -17.95 1.70 -7.11
C PHE A 381 -19.04 1.45 -8.18
N ASP A 382 -18.67 1.62 -9.44
CA ASP A 382 -19.52 1.33 -10.64
C ASP A 382 -19.21 -0.09 -11.14
N ARG A 383 -19.67 -1.11 -10.41
CA ARG A 383 -19.44 -2.55 -10.69
C ARG A 383 -20.75 -3.27 -10.92
#